data_5934005fc023d541438446407a0f32f9
#
_entry.id   5934005fc023d541438446407a0f32f9
#
_cell.length_a   1.000
_cell.length_b   1.000
_cell.length_c   1.000
_cell.angle_alpha   90.00
_cell.angle_beta   90.00
_cell.angle_gamma   90.00
#
_symmetry.space_group_name_H-M   'P 1'
#
loop_
_entity.id
_entity.type
_entity.pdbx_description
1 polymer ?
#
loop_
_entity_poly.entity_id
_entity_poly.type
_entity_poly.pdbx_seq_one_letter_code
_entity_poly.pdbx_strand_id
1 'polypeptide(L)'
;MKRERLDKILSHHGFGSRKDVKKLLHSGRVNVNGKICTLPDVSIDLDIDVISIDDEVLKVRKHVYLMMNKCEDVVCSNKDGIHSTVFDLVPEEYKTSSMGGELHCVGRLDIDTEGLLLLTTDGSLTHKLISPKTHIPKTYHVKLQKGLSLREQTKYTEVFQKGMFVGKS
;
A
#
# COMPACT_ATOMS: atom_id res chain seq x y z
N MET A 1 12.33 17.76 5.35
CA MET A 1 11.54 17.07 6.37
C MET A 1 10.08 17.36 6.10
N LYS A 2 9.24 16.35 6.01
CA LYS A 2 7.81 16.55 5.66
C LYS A 2 7.02 16.60 6.95
N ARG A 3 6.61 17.79 7.34
CA ARG A 3 5.72 17.99 8.49
C ARG A 3 4.29 17.62 8.10
N GLU A 4 3.55 17.05 9.03
CA GLU A 4 2.17 16.64 8.83
C GLU A 4 1.27 17.21 9.95
N ARG A 5 0.01 17.48 9.62
CA ARG A 5 -0.94 18.03 10.61
C ARG A 5 -1.33 16.96 11.62
N LEU A 6 -1.43 17.35 12.89
CA LEU A 6 -1.79 16.46 13.99
C LEU A 6 -3.15 15.78 13.78
N ASP A 7 -4.16 16.52 13.30
CA ASP A 7 -5.48 15.95 13.02
C ASP A 7 -5.44 14.85 11.95
N LYS A 8 -4.58 15.01 10.96
CA LYS A 8 -4.40 14.02 9.91
C LYS A 8 -3.68 12.77 10.43
N ILE A 9 -2.62 12.95 11.21
CA ILE A 9 -1.88 11.86 11.85
C ILE A 9 -2.83 11.01 12.70
N LEU A 10 -3.57 11.63 13.61
CA LEU A 10 -4.50 10.93 14.50
C LEU A 10 -5.61 10.21 13.74
N SER A 11 -6.20 10.86 12.73
CA SER A 11 -7.23 10.23 11.90
C SER A 11 -6.70 9.01 11.15
N HIS A 12 -5.48 9.08 10.61
CA HIS A 12 -4.83 7.96 9.93
C HIS A 12 -4.40 6.83 10.88
N HIS A 13 -4.32 7.11 12.18
CA HIS A 13 -3.95 6.12 13.21
C HIS A 13 -5.16 5.58 13.97
N GLY A 14 -6.36 5.67 13.39
CA GLY A 14 -7.55 4.99 13.90
C GLY A 14 -8.32 5.72 14.99
N PHE A 15 -7.97 6.98 15.29
CA PHE A 15 -8.69 7.79 16.27
C PHE A 15 -9.99 8.40 15.72
N GLY A 16 -10.50 7.88 14.60
CA GLY A 16 -11.78 8.24 14.03
C GLY A 16 -11.70 9.31 12.93
N SER A 17 -12.87 9.84 12.57
CA SER A 17 -12.99 10.92 11.59
C SER A 17 -12.32 12.20 12.09
N ARG A 18 -12.07 13.17 11.21
CA ARG A 18 -11.56 14.50 11.60
C ARG A 18 -12.41 15.18 12.68
N LYS A 19 -13.72 14.89 12.70
CA LYS A 19 -14.65 15.40 13.72
C LYS A 19 -14.38 14.77 15.10
N ASP A 20 -14.12 13.46 15.11
CA ASP A 20 -13.82 12.72 16.33
C ASP A 20 -12.44 13.08 16.89
N VAL A 21 -11.45 13.23 16.02
CA VAL A 21 -10.12 13.73 16.38
C VAL A 21 -10.18 15.12 17.00
N LYS A 22 -11.00 16.03 16.47
CA LYS A 22 -11.20 17.35 17.10
C LYS A 22 -11.75 17.24 18.51
N LYS A 23 -12.72 16.35 18.76
CA LYS A 23 -13.25 16.10 20.10
C LYS A 23 -12.17 15.54 21.03
N LEU A 24 -11.36 14.59 20.54
CA LEU A 24 -10.25 14.01 21.28
C LEU A 24 -9.22 15.07 21.68
N LEU A 25 -8.85 15.97 20.77
CA LEU A 25 -7.93 17.07 21.05
C LEU A 25 -8.51 18.04 22.11
N HIS A 26 -9.78 18.42 21.96
CA HIS A 26 -10.43 19.32 22.92
C HIS A 26 -10.62 18.70 24.32
N SER A 27 -10.62 17.36 24.44
CA SER A 27 -10.68 16.69 25.75
C SER A 27 -9.37 16.76 26.54
N GLY A 28 -8.29 17.31 25.97
CA GLY A 28 -7.01 17.47 26.66
C GLY A 28 -6.21 16.16 26.82
N ARG A 29 -6.62 15.07 26.17
CA ARG A 29 -6.00 13.74 26.28
C ARG A 29 -4.76 13.57 25.39
N VAL A 30 -4.52 14.50 24.46
CA VAL A 30 -3.41 14.43 23.51
C VAL A 30 -2.28 15.33 23.93
N ASN A 31 -1.09 14.77 24.04
CA ASN A 31 0.14 15.53 24.30
C ASN A 31 1.05 15.49 23.07
N VAL A 32 1.75 16.59 22.85
CA VAL A 32 2.87 16.68 21.90
C VAL A 32 4.09 17.15 22.69
N ASN A 33 5.15 16.36 22.69
CA ASN A 33 6.36 16.62 23.46
C ASN A 33 6.09 16.89 24.94
N GLY A 34 5.17 16.13 25.54
CA GLY A 34 4.78 16.25 26.95
C GLY A 34 3.88 17.44 27.30
N LYS A 35 3.39 18.21 26.31
CA LYS A 35 2.46 19.32 26.51
C LYS A 35 1.11 19.01 25.89
N ILE A 36 0.02 19.29 26.63
CA ILE A 36 -1.34 19.13 26.10
C ILE A 36 -1.50 19.96 24.83
N CYS A 37 -1.99 19.31 23.77
CA CYS A 37 -2.24 19.93 22.48
C CYS A 37 -3.73 19.81 22.12
N THR A 38 -4.42 20.94 22.01
CA THR A 38 -5.85 21.00 21.66
C THR A 38 -6.09 21.47 20.23
N LEU A 39 -5.04 21.94 19.54
CA LEU A 39 -5.13 22.49 18.19
C LEU A 39 -4.96 21.39 17.13
N PRO A 40 -5.92 21.22 16.19
CA PRO A 40 -5.89 20.15 15.21
C PRO A 40 -4.88 20.39 14.08
N ASP A 41 -4.48 21.60 13.82
CA ASP A 41 -3.63 22.03 12.70
C ASP A 41 -2.16 22.18 13.06
N VAL A 42 -1.78 21.79 14.27
CA VAL A 42 -0.37 21.77 14.67
C VAL A 42 0.44 20.91 13.71
N SER A 43 1.54 21.47 13.25
CA SER A 43 2.46 20.83 12.31
C SER A 43 3.48 19.97 13.07
N ILE A 44 3.42 18.68 12.88
CA ILE A 44 4.22 17.65 13.57
C ILE A 44 5.34 17.17 12.64
N ASP A 45 6.54 17.11 13.16
CA ASP A 45 7.67 16.42 12.55
C ASP A 45 7.79 15.02 13.16
N LEU A 46 7.37 14.00 12.40
CA LEU A 46 7.34 12.61 12.87
C LEU A 46 8.72 11.99 13.19
N ASP A 47 9.79 12.67 12.82
CA ASP A 47 11.15 12.20 13.10
C ASP A 47 11.66 12.75 14.47
N ILE A 48 11.00 13.79 15.03
CA ILE A 48 11.45 14.50 16.22
C ILE A 48 10.35 14.56 17.29
N ASP A 49 9.10 14.83 16.87
CA ASP A 49 8.01 15.08 17.80
C ASP A 49 7.41 13.78 18.33
N VAL A 50 7.16 13.73 19.63
CA VAL A 50 6.52 12.61 20.31
C VAL A 50 5.07 12.96 20.59
N ILE A 51 4.15 12.15 20.08
CA ILE A 51 2.72 12.24 20.36
C ILE A 51 2.36 11.20 21.43
N SER A 52 1.63 11.56 22.46
CA SER A 52 1.02 10.60 23.38
C SER A 52 -0.46 10.89 23.59
N ILE A 53 -1.22 9.86 23.91
CA ILE A 53 -2.65 9.92 24.20
C ILE A 53 -2.87 9.13 25.47
N ASP A 54 -3.49 9.77 26.48
CA ASP A 54 -3.65 9.17 27.81
C ASP A 54 -2.32 8.64 28.39
N ASP A 55 -1.23 9.41 28.19
CA ASP A 55 0.14 9.09 28.56
C ASP A 55 0.80 7.91 27.81
N GLU A 56 0.10 7.26 26.88
CA GLU A 56 0.68 6.24 26.01
C GLU A 56 1.26 6.88 24.74
N VAL A 57 2.53 6.58 24.46
CA VAL A 57 3.23 7.10 23.27
C VAL A 57 2.67 6.45 22.00
N LEU A 58 2.16 7.29 21.10
CA LEU A 58 1.68 6.86 19.79
C LEU A 58 2.86 6.46 18.89
N LYS A 59 2.94 5.17 18.58
CA LYS A 59 3.91 4.66 17.58
C LYS A 59 3.43 5.00 16.19
N VAL A 60 3.81 6.17 15.68
CA VAL A 60 3.44 6.62 14.34
C VAL A 60 4.23 5.86 13.29
N ARG A 61 3.56 5.04 12.50
CA ARG A 61 4.15 4.42 11.31
C ARG A 61 3.76 5.26 10.08
N LYS A 62 4.75 5.76 9.35
CA LYS A 62 4.50 6.57 8.14
C LYS A 62 3.82 5.74 7.07
N HIS A 63 4.28 4.52 6.86
CA HIS A 63 3.76 3.60 5.84
C HIS A 63 3.90 2.15 6.27
N VAL A 64 3.05 1.33 5.70
CA VAL A 64 3.12 -0.13 5.77
C VAL A 64 3.64 -0.65 4.44
N TYR A 65 4.51 -1.65 4.50
CA TYR A 65 5.03 -2.36 3.34
C TYR A 65 4.90 -3.85 3.61
N LEU A 66 4.09 -4.52 2.81
CA LEU A 66 3.89 -5.97 2.90
C LEU A 66 4.34 -6.60 1.59
N MET A 67 4.95 -7.76 1.71
CA MET A 67 5.31 -8.63 0.60
C MET A 67 4.50 -9.92 0.74
N MET A 68 3.75 -10.24 -0.31
CA MET A 68 2.89 -11.42 -0.37
C MET A 68 3.34 -12.30 -1.53
N ASN A 69 3.37 -13.61 -1.33
CA ASN A 69 3.32 -14.56 -2.40
C ASN A 69 1.84 -14.83 -2.70
N LYS A 70 1.29 -14.13 -3.73
CA LYS A 70 -0.12 -14.27 -4.10
C LYS A 70 -0.35 -15.69 -4.62
N CYS A 71 -1.39 -16.34 -4.14
CA CYS A 71 -1.87 -17.61 -4.66
C CYS A 71 -2.87 -17.41 -5.82
N GLU A 72 -3.19 -18.48 -6.54
CA GLU A 72 -4.30 -18.52 -7.50
C GLU A 72 -5.65 -18.28 -6.81
N ASP A 73 -6.69 -18.03 -7.59
CA ASP A 73 -8.09 -17.82 -7.19
C ASP A 73 -8.37 -16.61 -6.31
N VAL A 74 -7.43 -15.65 -6.26
CA VAL A 74 -7.55 -14.41 -5.48
C VAL A 74 -7.32 -13.20 -6.37
N VAL A 75 -8.17 -12.18 -6.26
CA VAL A 75 -8.09 -10.96 -7.07
C VAL A 75 -7.35 -9.83 -6.37
N CYS A 76 -6.62 -9.02 -7.14
CA CYS A 76 -5.96 -7.79 -6.68
C CYS A 76 -6.93 -6.59 -6.68
N SER A 77 -8.02 -6.69 -5.93
CA SER A 77 -9.05 -5.66 -5.81
C SER A 77 -9.39 -5.42 -4.34
N ASN A 78 -9.72 -4.19 -3.97
CA ASN A 78 -10.17 -3.86 -2.61
C ASN A 78 -11.51 -4.49 -2.27
N LYS A 79 -12.35 -4.74 -3.27
CA LYS A 79 -13.65 -5.41 -3.15
C LYS A 79 -13.96 -6.18 -4.42
N ASP A 80 -14.44 -7.38 -4.27
CA ASP A 80 -15.01 -8.19 -5.35
C ASP A 80 -16.28 -8.86 -4.83
N GLY A 81 -17.30 -9.00 -5.71
CA GLY A 81 -18.59 -9.59 -5.32
C GLY A 81 -18.61 -11.11 -5.45
N ILE A 82 -17.60 -11.72 -6.07
CA ILE A 82 -17.59 -13.14 -6.45
C ILE A 82 -16.34 -13.85 -5.88
N HIS A 83 -15.18 -13.20 -5.96
CA HIS A 83 -13.91 -13.82 -5.62
C HIS A 83 -13.33 -13.26 -4.32
N SER A 84 -12.57 -14.07 -3.60
CA SER A 84 -11.71 -13.59 -2.51
C SER A 84 -10.68 -12.61 -3.03
N THR A 85 -10.37 -11.62 -2.21
CA THR A 85 -9.39 -10.59 -2.55
C THR A 85 -8.07 -10.85 -1.84
N VAL A 86 -6.97 -10.28 -2.34
CA VAL A 86 -5.68 -10.34 -1.64
C VAL A 86 -5.76 -9.70 -0.24
N PHE A 87 -6.70 -8.77 -0.01
CA PHE A 87 -6.89 -8.13 1.29
C PHE A 87 -7.55 -9.05 2.30
N ASP A 88 -8.31 -10.08 1.87
CA ASP A 88 -8.89 -11.08 2.78
C ASP A 88 -7.79 -11.95 3.41
N LEU A 89 -6.66 -12.09 2.71
CA LEU A 89 -5.49 -12.83 3.19
C LEU A 89 -4.54 -12.01 4.10
N VAL A 90 -4.73 -10.69 4.15
CA VAL A 90 -3.92 -9.81 4.99
C VAL A 90 -4.41 -9.89 6.44
N PRO A 91 -3.53 -10.06 7.45
CA PRO A 91 -3.91 -10.02 8.86
C PRO A 91 -4.60 -8.70 9.23
N GLU A 92 -5.60 -8.76 10.13
CA GLU A 92 -6.42 -7.60 10.52
C GLU A 92 -5.60 -6.43 11.06
N GLU A 93 -4.48 -6.72 11.73
CA GLU A 93 -3.56 -5.71 12.25
C GLU A 93 -2.99 -4.78 11.17
N TYR A 94 -2.96 -5.22 9.90
CA TYR A 94 -2.50 -4.42 8.75
C TYR A 94 -3.63 -3.81 7.93
N LYS A 95 -4.88 -4.21 8.18
CA LYS A 95 -6.06 -3.68 7.46
C LYS A 95 -6.58 -2.37 8.06
N THR A 96 -6.31 -2.14 9.34
CA THR A 96 -6.81 -0.97 10.04
C THR A 96 -6.09 0.29 9.56
N SER A 97 -6.85 1.36 9.35
CA SER A 97 -6.35 2.68 8.94
C SER A 97 -5.36 3.34 9.92
N SER A 98 -5.10 2.67 11.05
CA SER A 98 -4.10 3.08 12.05
C SER A 98 -2.65 3.07 11.54
N MET A 99 -2.43 2.69 10.29
CA MET A 99 -1.09 2.46 9.73
C MET A 99 -0.73 3.40 8.57
N GLY A 100 -1.18 4.65 8.61
CA GLY A 100 -0.68 5.70 7.70
C GLY A 100 -1.39 5.80 6.35
N GLY A 101 -2.59 5.24 6.21
CA GLY A 101 -3.40 5.35 5.00
C GLY A 101 -4.04 4.04 4.58
N GLU A 102 -4.71 4.05 3.43
CA GLU A 102 -5.35 2.87 2.87
C GLU A 102 -4.31 1.94 2.23
N LEU A 103 -4.32 0.67 2.64
CA LEU A 103 -3.48 -0.36 2.06
C LEU A 103 -3.94 -0.67 0.63
N HIS A 104 -3.02 -0.69 -0.32
CA HIS A 104 -3.31 -0.96 -1.72
C HIS A 104 -2.21 -1.79 -2.39
N CYS A 105 -2.55 -2.46 -3.48
CA CYS A 105 -1.60 -3.25 -4.26
C CYS A 105 -0.67 -2.37 -5.09
N VAL A 106 0.60 -2.74 -5.16
CA VAL A 106 1.60 -2.15 -6.07
C VAL A 106 1.57 -2.90 -7.40
N GLY A 107 0.66 -2.51 -8.26
CA GLY A 107 0.32 -3.27 -9.47
C GLY A 107 -0.69 -4.38 -9.19
N ARG A 108 -0.90 -5.23 -10.18
CA ARG A 108 -1.86 -6.33 -10.10
C ARG A 108 -1.29 -7.57 -10.77
N LEU A 109 -1.68 -8.72 -10.24
CA LEU A 109 -1.57 -10.02 -10.89
C LEU A 109 -3.00 -10.51 -11.17
N ASP A 110 -3.17 -11.22 -12.25
CA ASP A 110 -4.46 -11.81 -12.62
C ASP A 110 -4.86 -12.90 -11.60
N ILE A 111 -6.11 -13.34 -11.66
CA ILE A 111 -6.67 -14.27 -10.68
C ILE A 111 -5.92 -15.61 -10.67
N ASP A 112 -5.53 -16.07 -11.85
CA ASP A 112 -4.80 -17.32 -12.12
C ASP A 112 -3.27 -17.18 -12.06
N THR A 113 -2.78 -16.02 -11.68
CA THR A 113 -1.33 -15.72 -11.60
C THR A 113 -0.87 -15.72 -10.15
N GLU A 114 0.18 -16.48 -9.88
CA GLU A 114 0.85 -16.55 -8.58
C GLU A 114 2.11 -15.68 -8.53
N GLY A 115 2.56 -15.34 -7.34
CA GLY A 115 3.90 -14.79 -7.12
C GLY A 115 3.92 -13.49 -6.35
N LEU A 116 5.02 -12.74 -6.53
CA LEU A 116 5.31 -11.55 -5.75
C LEU A 116 4.29 -10.44 -5.99
N LEU A 117 3.59 -10.09 -4.93
CA LEU A 117 2.73 -8.92 -4.85
C LEU A 117 3.18 -8.04 -3.67
N LEU A 118 3.34 -6.76 -3.92
CA LEU A 118 3.60 -5.78 -2.86
C LEU A 118 2.29 -5.06 -2.52
N LEU A 119 2.06 -4.86 -1.22
CA LEU A 119 0.98 -4.01 -0.73
C LEU A 119 1.57 -2.92 0.17
N THR A 120 1.07 -1.71 0.05
CA THR A 120 1.59 -0.59 0.83
C THR A 120 0.53 0.48 1.03
N THR A 121 0.77 1.35 2.01
CA THR A 121 0.05 2.62 2.18
C THR A 121 0.80 3.80 1.55
N ASP A 122 1.99 3.56 0.96
CA ASP A 122 2.83 4.58 0.31
C ASP A 122 2.50 4.70 -1.20
N GLY A 123 1.56 5.58 -1.54
CA GLY A 123 1.22 5.87 -2.93
C GLY A 123 2.38 6.44 -3.77
N SER A 124 3.36 7.09 -3.13
CA SER A 124 4.55 7.61 -3.83
C SER A 124 5.46 6.47 -4.29
N LEU A 125 5.68 5.48 -3.43
CA LEU A 125 6.42 4.26 -3.80
C LEU A 125 5.68 3.50 -4.90
N THR A 126 4.36 3.32 -4.74
CA THR A 126 3.53 2.66 -5.75
C THR A 126 3.69 3.31 -7.11
N HIS A 127 3.53 4.62 -7.19
CA HIS A 127 3.70 5.35 -8.45
C HIS A 127 5.10 5.14 -9.05
N LYS A 128 6.16 5.15 -8.24
CA LYS A 128 7.53 4.91 -8.72
C LYS A 128 7.70 3.49 -9.27
N LEU A 129 7.08 2.48 -8.64
CA LEU A 129 7.25 1.08 -9.04
C LEU A 129 6.42 0.68 -10.26
N ILE A 130 5.22 1.27 -10.45
CA ILE A 130 4.32 0.87 -11.54
C ILE A 130 4.35 1.80 -12.75
N SER A 131 4.88 3.02 -12.60
CA SER A 131 4.92 4.00 -13.68
C SER A 131 5.72 3.48 -14.87
N PRO A 132 5.18 3.56 -16.10
CA PRO A 132 5.93 3.20 -17.30
C PRO A 132 7.22 4.03 -17.49
N LYS A 133 7.24 5.26 -16.96
CA LYS A 133 8.39 6.17 -17.06
C LYS A 133 9.61 5.73 -16.26
N THR A 134 9.43 4.89 -15.24
CA THR A 134 10.52 4.45 -14.37
C THR A 134 11.23 3.19 -14.89
N HIS A 135 10.66 2.54 -15.90
CA HIS A 135 11.21 1.34 -16.55
C HIS A 135 11.69 0.25 -15.59
N ILE A 136 10.99 0.06 -14.46
CA ILE A 136 11.32 -1.00 -13.52
C ILE A 136 10.95 -2.35 -14.15
N PRO A 137 11.93 -3.24 -14.36
CA PRO A 137 11.67 -4.52 -15.00
C PRO A 137 10.81 -5.42 -14.10
N LYS A 138 9.90 -6.18 -14.74
CA LYS A 138 9.11 -7.21 -14.09
C LYS A 138 9.37 -8.51 -14.82
N THR A 139 9.73 -9.55 -14.08
CA THR A 139 10.01 -10.88 -14.64
C THR A 139 8.84 -11.81 -14.37
N TYR A 140 8.38 -12.48 -15.42
CA TYR A 140 7.33 -13.48 -15.34
C TYR A 140 7.86 -14.82 -15.82
N HIS A 141 7.61 -15.87 -15.04
CA HIS A 141 7.86 -17.25 -15.47
C HIS A 141 6.55 -17.84 -15.95
N VAL A 142 6.49 -18.20 -17.23
CA VAL A 142 5.29 -18.76 -17.86
C VAL A 142 5.49 -20.25 -18.10
N LYS A 143 4.62 -21.08 -17.54
CA LYS A 143 4.57 -22.50 -17.79
C LYS A 143 3.60 -22.77 -18.94
N LEU A 144 4.14 -23.22 -20.07
CA LEU A 144 3.32 -23.51 -21.22
C LEU A 144 2.70 -24.90 -21.10
N GLN A 145 1.46 -25.06 -21.60
CA GLN A 145 0.77 -26.35 -21.66
C GLN A 145 1.50 -27.34 -22.58
N LYS A 146 2.12 -26.84 -23.65
CA LYS A 146 2.92 -27.62 -24.57
C LYS A 146 4.30 -27.01 -24.70
N GLY A 147 5.33 -27.87 -24.73
CA GLY A 147 6.71 -27.45 -25.01
C GLY A 147 6.83 -26.80 -26.39
N LEU A 148 7.68 -25.78 -26.49
CA LEU A 148 8.00 -25.16 -27.77
C LEU A 148 9.12 -25.94 -28.49
N SER A 149 8.96 -26.15 -29.80
CA SER A 149 10.05 -26.58 -30.67
C SER A 149 11.13 -25.49 -30.72
N LEU A 150 12.36 -25.85 -31.10
CA LEU A 150 13.46 -24.91 -31.27
C LEU A 150 13.11 -23.75 -32.22
N ARG A 151 12.40 -24.07 -33.32
CA ARG A 151 11.95 -23.05 -34.27
C ARG A 151 10.97 -22.06 -33.66
N GLU A 152 10.04 -22.54 -32.86
CA GLU A 152 9.08 -21.66 -32.14
C GLU A 152 9.79 -20.83 -31.08
N GLN A 153 10.72 -21.40 -30.31
CA GLN A 153 11.51 -20.66 -29.33
C GLN A 153 12.26 -19.50 -29.99
N THR A 154 12.94 -19.74 -31.11
CA THR A 154 13.64 -18.70 -31.88
C THR A 154 12.67 -17.60 -32.31
N LYS A 155 11.54 -18.01 -32.92
CA LYS A 155 10.52 -17.06 -33.40
C LYS A 155 9.95 -16.20 -32.28
N TYR A 156 9.60 -16.79 -31.13
CA TYR A 156 9.08 -16.02 -29.98
C TYR A 156 10.14 -15.10 -29.41
N THR A 157 11.39 -15.54 -29.29
CA THR A 157 12.50 -14.70 -28.83
C THR A 157 12.66 -13.47 -29.72
N GLU A 158 12.66 -13.64 -31.04
CA GLU A 158 12.75 -12.51 -31.96
C GLU A 158 11.58 -11.53 -31.84
N VAL A 159 10.34 -12.05 -31.71
CA VAL A 159 9.15 -11.22 -31.54
C VAL A 159 9.21 -10.42 -30.25
N PHE A 160 9.58 -11.04 -29.12
CA PHE A 160 9.68 -10.35 -27.85
C PHE A 160 10.81 -9.34 -27.81
N GLN A 161 11.95 -9.60 -28.44
CA GLN A 161 13.06 -8.64 -28.54
C GLN A 161 12.69 -7.40 -29.36
N LYS A 162 11.91 -7.57 -30.43
CA LYS A 162 11.42 -6.46 -31.25
C LYS A 162 10.30 -5.64 -30.59
N GLY A 163 9.69 -6.20 -29.55
CA GLY A 163 8.49 -5.69 -28.93
C GLY A 163 7.23 -6.05 -29.70
N MET A 164 6.14 -6.24 -28.97
CA MET A 164 4.82 -6.43 -29.56
C MET A 164 3.95 -5.20 -29.33
N PHE A 165 3.28 -4.74 -30.38
CA PHE A 165 2.23 -3.78 -30.22
C PHE A 165 0.98 -4.46 -29.70
N VAL A 166 0.63 -4.20 -28.44
CA VAL A 166 -0.65 -4.62 -27.87
C VAL A 166 -1.62 -3.47 -28.10
N GLY A 167 -2.57 -3.67 -29.02
CA GLY A 167 -3.59 -2.67 -29.35
C GLY A 167 -4.33 -2.21 -28.09
N LYS A 168 -4.83 -0.98 -28.10
CA LYS A 168 -5.77 -0.53 -27.07
C LYS A 168 -7.03 -1.38 -27.17
N SER A 169 -7.32 -2.14 -26.11
CA SER A 169 -8.65 -2.72 -25.88
C SER A 169 -9.63 -1.64 -25.49
#